data_cd389ff3f310b3a2970b0fbc48b66d2f
#
_entry.id   cd389ff3f310b3a2970b0fbc48b66d2f
#
_cell.length_a   1.000
_cell.length_b   1.000
_cell.length_c   1.000
_cell.angle_alpha   90.00
_cell.angle_beta   90.00
_cell.angle_gamma   90.00
#
_symmetry.space_group_name_H-M   'P 1'
#
loop_
_entity.id
_entity.type
_entity.pdbx_description
1 polymer ?
#
loop_
_entity_poly.entity_id
_entity_poly.type
_entity_poly.pdbx_seq_one_letter_code
_entity_poly.pdbx_strand_id
1 'polypeptide(L)'
;MDATQAPTTAPPLADLLATARVVTLPLVTRFRGIDQREAMLFEGPNGWTEFSPFTEYGDAEAAAWLAAAIDFGWGVEPVRLRDRIPVNATLPVVAASEVAGCLPGSRGAGR
;
A
#
# COMPACT_ATOMS: atom_id res chain seq x y z
N MET A 1 25.58 2.80 -10.18
CA MET A 1 25.28 4.24 -10.02
C MET A 1 24.25 4.37 -8.92
N ASP A 2 24.74 4.65 -7.73
CA ASP A 2 23.85 4.97 -6.61
C ASP A 2 23.34 6.40 -6.81
N ALA A 3 22.18 6.52 -7.42
CA ALA A 3 21.37 7.72 -7.26
C ALA A 3 20.79 7.68 -5.85
N THR A 4 21.61 8.01 -4.87
CA THR A 4 21.12 8.28 -3.52
C THR A 4 20.28 9.54 -3.62
N GLN A 5 18.99 9.36 -3.88
CA GLN A 5 18.02 10.44 -3.86
C GLN A 5 18.04 11.02 -2.45
N ALA A 6 18.23 12.33 -2.34
CA ALA A 6 18.14 13.00 -1.05
C ALA A 6 16.78 12.68 -0.41
N PRO A 7 16.72 12.43 0.91
CA PRO A 7 15.47 12.13 1.57
C PRO A 7 14.49 13.28 1.35
N THR A 8 13.26 12.93 1.03
CA THR A 8 12.17 13.90 0.88
C THR A 8 11.94 14.60 2.21
N THR A 9 11.95 15.93 2.21
CA THR A 9 11.64 16.70 3.40
C THR A 9 10.17 16.47 3.78
N ALA A 10 9.91 16.04 5.00
CA ALA A 10 8.57 15.82 5.48
C ALA A 10 7.77 17.13 5.50
N PRO A 11 6.55 17.16 4.95
CA PRO A 11 5.67 18.31 5.06
C PRO A 11 5.22 18.51 6.52
N PRO A 12 4.71 19.70 6.89
CA PRO A 12 4.09 19.90 8.18
C PRO A 12 2.97 18.88 8.44
N LEU A 13 2.82 18.41 9.67
CA LEU A 13 1.77 17.46 10.04
C LEU A 13 0.38 17.97 9.65
N ALA A 14 0.14 19.27 9.77
CA ALA A 14 -1.13 19.89 9.39
C ALA A 14 -1.49 19.64 7.92
N ASP A 15 -0.51 19.61 7.03
CA ASP A 15 -0.73 19.40 5.60
C ASP A 15 -1.12 17.93 5.33
N LEU A 16 -0.52 16.97 6.06
CA LEU A 16 -0.93 15.57 5.98
C LEU A 16 -2.36 15.39 6.48
N LEU A 17 -2.69 16.00 7.60
CA LEU A 17 -4.00 15.85 8.24
C LEU A 17 -5.12 16.57 7.48
N ALA A 18 -4.82 17.62 6.73
CA ALA A 18 -5.82 18.41 6.00
C ALA A 18 -6.67 17.57 5.03
N THR A 19 -6.05 16.56 4.41
CA THR A 19 -6.71 15.67 3.44
C THR A 19 -6.87 14.24 3.92
N ALA A 20 -6.38 13.93 5.13
CA ALA A 20 -6.38 12.56 5.66
C ALA A 20 -7.78 11.94 5.70
N ARG A 21 -7.89 10.72 5.20
CA ARG A 21 -9.09 9.89 5.23
C ARG A 21 -8.71 8.48 5.62
N VAL A 22 -9.40 7.92 6.59
CA VAL A 22 -9.27 6.51 6.95
C VAL A 22 -10.32 5.72 6.19
N VAL A 23 -9.88 4.68 5.49
CA VAL A 23 -10.74 3.75 4.78
C VAL A 23 -10.58 2.36 5.36
N THR A 24 -11.67 1.61 5.42
CA THR A 24 -11.69 0.22 5.87
C THR A 24 -12.16 -0.65 4.73
N LEU A 25 -11.33 -1.58 4.30
CA LEU A 25 -11.59 -2.49 3.19
C LEU A 25 -11.79 -3.91 3.73
N PRO A 26 -12.95 -4.54 3.49
CA PRO A 26 -13.14 -5.93 3.84
C PRO A 26 -12.24 -6.82 2.98
N LEU A 27 -11.57 -7.77 3.61
CA LEU A 27 -10.79 -8.78 2.91
C LEU A 27 -11.69 -9.95 2.52
N VAL A 28 -11.55 -10.43 1.30
CA VAL A 28 -12.26 -11.62 0.84
C VAL A 28 -11.69 -12.88 1.50
N THR A 29 -10.39 -12.90 1.72
CA THR A 29 -9.68 -13.97 2.41
C THR A 29 -8.96 -13.37 3.60
N ARG A 30 -9.16 -13.97 4.78
CA ARG A 30 -8.45 -13.56 5.99
C ARG A 30 -6.94 -13.65 5.77
N PHE A 31 -6.22 -12.60 6.16
CA PHE A 31 -4.77 -12.50 5.99
C PHE A 31 -4.13 -11.97 7.27
N ARG A 32 -3.08 -12.62 7.75
CA ARG A 32 -2.37 -12.25 9.01
C ARG A 32 -3.32 -12.04 10.20
N GLY A 33 -4.35 -12.85 10.29
CA GLY A 33 -5.32 -12.80 11.39
C GLY A 33 -6.36 -11.69 11.29
N ILE A 34 -6.36 -10.88 10.24
CA ILE A 34 -7.34 -9.81 10.00
C ILE A 34 -8.26 -10.15 8.83
N ASP A 35 -9.49 -9.66 8.89
CA ASP A 35 -10.51 -9.74 7.85
C ASP A 35 -10.89 -8.38 7.26
N GLN A 36 -10.33 -7.32 7.81
CA GLN A 36 -10.44 -5.94 7.33
C GLN A 36 -9.07 -5.30 7.25
N ARG A 37 -8.84 -4.50 6.22
CA ARG A 37 -7.63 -3.71 6.04
C ARG A 37 -7.96 -2.23 6.16
N GLU A 38 -7.41 -1.59 7.17
CA GLU A 38 -7.51 -0.16 7.34
C GLU A 38 -6.31 0.53 6.68
N ALA A 39 -6.57 1.63 6.03
CA ALA A 39 -5.56 2.47 5.42
C ALA A 39 -5.91 3.94 5.61
N MET A 40 -4.90 4.75 5.87
CA MET A 40 -5.02 6.21 5.82
C MET A 40 -4.57 6.69 4.45
N LEU A 41 -5.40 7.47 3.79
CA LEU A 41 -5.07 8.14 2.54
C LEU A 41 -4.93 9.63 2.80
N PHE A 42 -3.95 10.27 2.17
CA PHE A 42 -3.79 11.72 2.17
C PHE A 42 -3.23 12.18 0.82
N GLU A 43 -3.44 13.43 0.50
CA GLU A 43 -3.08 13.98 -0.81
C GLU A 43 -1.88 14.91 -0.69
N GLY A 44 -0.87 14.64 -1.52
CA GLY A 44 0.29 15.50 -1.72
C GLY A 44 0.28 16.14 -3.10
N PRO A 45 1.32 16.91 -3.45
CA PRO A 45 1.47 17.52 -4.77
C PRO A 45 1.45 16.50 -5.92
N ASN A 46 1.90 15.29 -5.70
CA ASN A 46 1.91 14.21 -6.70
C ASN A 46 0.60 13.42 -6.76
N GLY A 47 -0.37 13.72 -5.90
CA GLY A 47 -1.65 13.01 -5.80
C GLY A 47 -1.82 12.23 -4.50
N TRP A 48 -2.75 11.29 -4.50
CA TRP A 48 -3.08 10.49 -3.33
C TRP A 48 -1.97 9.50 -2.99
N THR A 49 -1.68 9.38 -1.71
CA THR A 49 -0.74 8.40 -1.15
C THR A 49 -1.38 7.63 -0.01
N GLU A 50 -0.80 6.51 0.35
CA GLU A 50 -1.33 5.57 1.34
C GLU A 50 -0.34 5.37 2.48
N PHE A 51 -0.86 5.40 3.71
CA PHE A 51 -0.17 5.00 4.91
C PHE A 51 -0.99 3.91 5.61
N SER A 52 -0.51 2.69 5.58
CA SER A 52 -1.27 1.53 6.08
C SER A 52 -0.39 0.47 6.74
N PRO A 53 0.43 0.83 7.75
CA PRO A 53 1.17 -0.16 8.50
C PRO A 53 0.20 -1.12 9.21
N PHE A 54 0.67 -2.33 9.54
CA PHE A 54 -0.10 -3.20 10.40
C PHE A 54 -0.12 -2.64 11.82
N THR A 55 -1.24 -2.77 12.50
CA THR A 55 -1.45 -2.19 13.85
C THR A 55 -0.55 -2.78 14.92
N GLU A 56 0.04 -3.96 14.68
CA GLU A 56 1.03 -4.60 15.54
C GLU A 56 2.41 -3.96 15.50
N TYR A 57 2.69 -3.12 14.48
CA TYR A 57 3.97 -2.44 14.35
C TYR A 57 4.08 -1.28 15.35
N GLY A 58 5.26 -1.16 15.97
CA GLY A 58 5.57 0.00 16.80
C GLY A 58 5.84 1.26 15.97
N ASP A 59 5.91 2.40 16.66
CA ASP A 59 6.06 3.70 16.01
C ASP A 59 7.29 3.81 15.12
N ALA A 60 8.42 3.22 15.53
CA ALA A 60 9.67 3.26 14.76
C ALA A 60 9.53 2.53 13.40
N GLU A 61 8.84 1.39 13.39
CA GLU A 61 8.58 0.64 12.16
C GLU A 61 7.52 1.34 11.31
N ALA A 62 6.45 1.82 11.91
CA ALA A 62 5.41 2.58 11.24
C ALA A 62 5.95 3.88 10.62
N ALA A 63 6.92 4.54 11.25
CA ALA A 63 7.56 5.75 10.74
C ALA A 63 8.24 5.52 9.37
N ALA A 64 8.83 4.34 9.14
CA ALA A 64 9.41 4.00 7.84
C ALA A 64 8.33 3.87 6.75
N TRP A 65 7.17 3.35 7.10
CA TRP A 65 6.01 3.29 6.20
C TRP A 65 5.47 4.69 5.89
N LEU A 66 5.42 5.56 6.90
CA LEU A 66 5.01 6.96 6.71
C LEU A 66 5.99 7.71 5.82
N ALA A 67 7.30 7.52 6.02
CA ALA A 67 8.32 8.13 5.17
C ALA A 67 8.16 7.73 3.71
N ALA A 68 7.85 6.47 3.41
CA ALA A 68 7.58 6.00 2.06
C ALA A 68 6.31 6.63 1.47
N ALA A 69 5.24 6.78 2.26
CA ALA A 69 4.03 7.46 1.83
C ALA A 69 4.26 8.95 1.52
N ILE A 70 5.06 9.63 2.35
CA ILE A 70 5.47 11.02 2.12
C ILE A 70 6.32 11.15 0.86
N ASP A 71 7.29 10.27 0.68
CA ASP A 71 8.13 10.27 -0.52
C ASP A 71 7.30 10.09 -1.79
N PHE A 72 6.31 9.21 -1.76
CA PHE A 72 5.40 9.02 -2.90
C PHE A 72 4.56 10.28 -3.20
N GLY A 73 4.05 10.97 -2.19
CA GLY A 73 3.18 12.14 -2.34
C GLY A 73 3.93 13.46 -2.58
N TRP A 74 5.15 13.61 -2.08
CA TRP A 74 5.93 14.86 -2.10
C TRP A 74 7.29 14.76 -2.76
N GLY A 75 7.80 13.56 -2.95
CA GLY A 75 9.11 13.32 -3.52
C GLY A 75 9.18 13.56 -5.02
N VAL A 76 10.38 13.38 -5.56
CA VAL A 76 10.59 13.42 -7.01
C VAL A 76 10.09 12.12 -7.62
N GLU A 77 9.16 12.22 -8.57
CA GLU A 77 8.66 11.07 -9.28
C GLU A 77 9.77 10.43 -10.11
N PRO A 78 10.02 9.11 -9.94
CA PRO A 78 11.04 8.43 -10.73
C PRO A 78 10.66 8.40 -12.21
N VAL A 79 11.68 8.48 -13.07
CA VAL A 79 11.49 8.40 -14.52
C VAL A 79 10.89 7.04 -14.89
N ARG A 80 9.81 7.06 -15.66
CA ARG A 80 9.18 5.85 -16.17
C ARG A 80 10.08 5.17 -17.20
N LEU A 81 10.52 3.97 -16.92
CA LEU A 81 11.43 3.21 -17.77
C LEU A 81 10.72 2.17 -18.66
N ARG A 82 9.47 1.83 -18.33
CA ARG A 82 8.68 0.82 -19.05
C ARG A 82 7.19 1.06 -18.88
N ASP A 83 6.39 0.57 -19.81
CA ASP A 83 4.93 0.76 -19.81
C ASP A 83 4.20 -0.33 -19.03
N ARG A 84 4.84 -1.47 -18.84
CA ARG A 84 4.26 -2.62 -18.16
C ARG A 84 5.26 -3.24 -17.20
N ILE A 85 4.76 -3.63 -16.04
CA ILE A 85 5.51 -4.37 -15.02
C ILE A 85 4.73 -5.66 -14.75
N PRO A 86 5.34 -6.86 -14.92
CA PRO A 86 4.70 -8.10 -14.50
C PRO A 86 4.43 -8.05 -12.99
N VAL A 87 3.25 -8.47 -12.59
CA VAL A 87 2.86 -8.57 -11.18
C VAL A 87 2.57 -10.03 -10.83
N ASN A 88 2.87 -10.40 -9.59
CA ASN A 88 2.50 -11.69 -9.03
C ASN A 88 1.20 -11.59 -8.24
N ALA A 89 0.60 -12.74 -7.96
CA ALA A 89 -0.50 -12.85 -7.02
C ALA A 89 0.03 -13.42 -5.69
N THR A 90 -0.54 -12.95 -4.58
CA THR A 90 -0.27 -13.54 -3.27
C THR A 90 -1.18 -14.75 -3.06
N LEU A 91 -0.59 -15.89 -2.77
CA LEU A 91 -1.31 -17.08 -2.36
C LEU A 91 -1.16 -17.23 -0.84
N PRO A 92 -2.25 -17.04 -0.04
CA PRO A 92 -2.21 -17.24 1.40
C PRO A 92 -2.06 -18.73 1.73
N VAL A 93 -1.77 -19.04 2.98
CA VAL A 93 -1.74 -20.43 3.48
C VAL A 93 -3.18 -20.94 3.53
N VAL A 94 -3.53 -21.76 2.56
CA VAL A 94 -4.86 -22.37 2.40
C VAL A 94 -4.74 -23.83 2.01
N ALA A 95 -5.82 -24.59 2.16
CA ALA A 95 -5.86 -25.96 1.68
C ALA A 95 -5.70 -26.03 0.15
N ALA A 96 -5.13 -27.11 -0.36
CA ALA A 96 -4.86 -27.25 -1.81
C ALA A 96 -6.13 -27.08 -2.67
N SER A 97 -7.28 -27.52 -2.17
CA SER A 97 -8.58 -27.35 -2.85
C SER A 97 -9.06 -25.89 -2.99
N GLU A 98 -8.51 -24.98 -2.17
CA GLU A 98 -8.90 -23.57 -2.14
C GLU A 98 -7.98 -22.69 -3.00
N VAL A 99 -6.84 -23.22 -3.45
CA VAL A 99 -5.80 -22.47 -4.21
C VAL A 99 -6.40 -21.80 -5.45
N ALA A 100 -7.17 -22.53 -6.24
CA ALA A 100 -7.76 -21.99 -7.46
C ALA A 100 -8.68 -20.79 -7.20
N GLY A 101 -9.41 -20.78 -6.08
CA GLY A 101 -10.27 -19.66 -5.71
C GLY A 101 -9.52 -18.40 -5.25
N CYS A 102 -8.25 -18.53 -4.87
CA CYS A 102 -7.40 -17.41 -4.45
C CYS A 102 -6.71 -16.71 -5.63
N LEU A 103 -6.66 -17.32 -6.80
CA LEU A 103 -5.97 -16.76 -7.96
C LEU A 103 -6.82 -15.71 -8.69
N PRO A 104 -6.19 -14.63 -9.21
CA PRO A 104 -6.89 -13.64 -10.03
C PRO A 104 -7.53 -14.30 -11.27
N GLY A 105 -8.76 -13.92 -11.57
CA GLY A 105 -9.50 -14.44 -12.73
C GLY A 105 -10.33 -15.68 -12.48
N SER A 106 -10.18 -16.35 -11.35
CA SER A 106 -11.00 -17.53 -11.00
C SER A 106 -12.47 -17.20 -10.68
N ARG A 107 -12.81 -15.92 -10.49
CA ARG A 107 -14.18 -15.45 -10.17
C ARG A 107 -15.06 -15.15 -11.36
N GLY A 108 -14.64 -15.47 -12.58
CA GLY A 108 -15.37 -15.16 -13.81
C GLY A 108 -16.06 -16.32 -14.50
N ALA A 109 -16.00 -17.54 -13.97
CA ALA A 109 -16.58 -18.75 -14.59
C ALA A 109 -17.82 -19.27 -13.82
N GLY A 110 -18.61 -18.37 -13.26
CA GLY A 110 -19.93 -18.68 -12.70
C GLY A 110 -20.98 -17.83 -13.40
N ARG A 111 -21.83 -18.47 -14.16
CA ARG A 111 -22.94 -17.90 -14.94
C ARG A 111 -23.81 -16.96 -14.13
#